data_bace92a8f21ce17b36540d0dbffd3c32
#
_entry.id   bace92a8f21ce17b36540d0dbffd3c32
#
_cell.length_a   1.000
_cell.length_b   1.000
_cell.length_c   1.000
_cell.angle_alpha   90.00
_cell.angle_beta   90.00
_cell.angle_gamma   90.00
#
_symmetry.space_group_name_H-M   'P 1'
#
loop_
_entity.id
_entity.type
_entity.pdbx_description
1 polymer ?
#
loop_
_entity_poly.entity_id
_entity_poly.type
_entity_poly.pdbx_seq_one_letter_code
_entity_poly.pdbx_strand_id
1 'polypeptide(L)'
;MKKFVSIALLICATITVVAREYEPTEGWPYLFKEFKPAIVYYQDGKAESANINVHLIKNDLHFTDNEKIMLVHDGNKIDSVVCEDHTVLIHRANLYVTCLHKTDYVVIGTTSQCDFNALNDGDGAYGIPTTTASTQSIASFNDHGNMAALRYKEMTQNKYNTRTLPTINRTVMVVNDRALCHANKRGVSDLLTSEQKKAFNKYIKENKIKWKDINSLILVAMFLDEYVKADALLL
;
A
#
# COMPACT_ATOMS: atom_id res chain seq x y z
N MET A 1 -48.35 27.52 57.04
CA MET A 1 -46.91 27.28 56.89
C MET A 1 -46.75 26.07 55.95
N LYS A 2 -46.45 26.33 54.68
CA LYS A 2 -46.25 25.27 53.68
C LYS A 2 -44.76 25.03 53.55
N LYS A 3 -44.29 23.82 53.89
CA LYS A 3 -42.89 23.40 53.75
C LYS A 3 -42.66 22.98 52.28
N PHE A 4 -41.90 23.75 51.55
CA PHE A 4 -41.39 23.35 50.26
C PHE A 4 -40.23 22.38 50.49
N VAL A 5 -40.39 21.13 50.05
CA VAL A 5 -39.32 20.17 49.97
C VAL A 5 -38.73 20.30 48.57
N SER A 6 -37.54 20.92 48.47
CA SER A 6 -36.76 20.94 47.25
C SER A 6 -36.08 19.60 47.04
N ILE A 7 -36.58 18.83 46.10
CA ILE A 7 -35.88 17.63 45.61
C ILE A 7 -34.85 18.08 44.62
N ALA A 8 -33.62 18.12 45.05
CA ALA A 8 -32.48 18.31 44.13
C ALA A 8 -32.28 17.00 43.37
N LEU A 9 -32.72 16.99 42.11
CA LEU A 9 -32.48 15.87 41.22
C LEU A 9 -31.00 15.91 40.78
N LEU A 10 -30.17 15.10 41.43
CA LEU A 10 -28.76 14.93 41.04
C LEU A 10 -28.73 14.11 39.76
N ILE A 11 -28.67 14.78 38.61
CA ILE A 11 -28.44 14.14 37.33
C ILE A 11 -26.95 13.75 37.29
N CYS A 12 -26.63 12.52 37.70
CA CYS A 12 -25.37 11.91 37.36
C CYS A 12 -25.30 11.71 35.85
N ALA A 13 -24.74 12.67 35.15
CA ALA A 13 -24.30 12.45 33.78
C ALA A 13 -23.18 11.42 33.82
N THR A 14 -23.51 10.16 33.64
CA THR A 14 -22.52 9.12 33.35
C THR A 14 -21.97 9.46 31.97
N ILE A 15 -20.82 10.12 31.95
CA ILE A 15 -20.00 10.21 30.77
C ILE A 15 -19.51 8.79 30.51
N THR A 16 -20.25 8.05 29.69
CA THR A 16 -19.75 6.83 29.08
C THR A 16 -18.58 7.28 28.20
N VAL A 17 -17.36 7.16 28.74
CA VAL A 17 -16.17 7.13 27.92
C VAL A 17 -16.33 5.85 27.09
N VAL A 18 -16.96 5.96 25.94
CA VAL A 18 -16.89 4.95 24.90
C VAL A 18 -15.41 4.91 24.59
N ALA A 19 -14.74 3.86 25.05
CA ALA A 19 -13.41 3.54 24.59
C ALA A 19 -13.54 3.49 23.06
N ARG A 20 -13.01 4.50 22.37
CA ARG A 20 -12.97 4.53 20.91
C ARG A 20 -12.20 3.28 20.54
N GLU A 21 -12.93 2.28 20.10
CA GLU A 21 -12.33 1.10 19.50
C GLU A 21 -11.49 1.64 18.35
N TYR A 22 -10.27 1.15 18.20
CA TYR A 22 -9.35 1.59 17.17
C TYR A 22 -10.09 1.70 15.84
N GLU A 23 -10.33 2.93 15.39
CA GLU A 23 -10.89 3.17 14.08
C GLU A 23 -9.75 2.96 13.08
N PRO A 24 -9.81 1.93 12.24
CA PRO A 24 -8.78 1.63 11.24
C PRO A 24 -8.63 2.73 10.20
N THR A 25 -9.42 3.78 10.32
CA THR A 25 -9.50 4.96 9.49
C THR A 25 -8.40 5.99 9.75
N GLU A 26 -7.61 5.85 10.83
CA GLU A 26 -6.58 6.83 11.19
C GLU A 26 -5.24 6.64 10.41
N GLY A 27 -5.28 5.99 9.25
CA GLY A 27 -4.14 5.93 8.33
C GLY A 27 -3.02 4.97 8.73
N TRP A 28 -3.15 4.26 9.82
CA TRP A 28 -2.17 3.29 10.32
C TRP A 28 -2.84 1.93 10.55
N PRO A 29 -2.38 0.84 10.02
CA PRO A 29 -1.24 0.59 9.11
C PRO A 29 -1.64 0.58 7.63
N TYR A 30 -2.59 1.38 7.24
CA TYR A 30 -3.27 1.29 5.96
C TYR A 30 -2.75 2.28 4.93
N LEU A 31 -2.95 1.96 3.64
CA LEU A 31 -2.60 2.80 2.50
C LEU A 31 -3.43 4.09 2.48
N PHE A 32 -4.73 3.97 2.75
CA PHE A 32 -5.66 5.09 2.80
C PHE A 32 -5.98 5.45 4.24
N LYS A 33 -6.29 6.73 4.49
CA LYS A 33 -6.72 7.19 5.81
C LYS A 33 -8.02 6.52 6.27
N GLU A 34 -8.87 6.15 5.30
CA GLU A 34 -10.18 5.55 5.53
C GLU A 34 -10.37 4.34 4.64
N PHE A 35 -11.25 3.43 5.05
CA PHE A 35 -11.70 2.38 4.17
C PHE A 35 -12.57 3.01 3.08
N LYS A 36 -12.25 2.71 1.81
CA LYS A 36 -12.91 3.31 0.65
C LYS A 36 -13.91 2.34 0.05
N PRO A 37 -15.12 2.81 -0.29
CA PRO A 37 -16.04 2.05 -1.12
C PRO A 37 -15.36 1.70 -2.45
N ALA A 38 -15.40 0.44 -2.83
CA ALA A 38 -14.72 -0.06 -4.02
C ALA A 38 -15.41 -1.29 -4.58
N ILE A 39 -15.08 -1.60 -5.83
CA ILE A 39 -15.38 -2.88 -6.49
C ILE A 39 -14.06 -3.65 -6.60
N VAL A 40 -14.05 -4.84 -6.04
CA VAL A 40 -12.93 -5.80 -6.12
C VAL A 40 -13.20 -6.74 -7.27
N TYR A 41 -12.33 -6.77 -8.27
CA TYR A 41 -12.39 -7.66 -9.40
C TYR A 41 -11.43 -8.83 -9.20
N TYR A 42 -11.92 -10.04 -9.44
CA TYR A 42 -11.14 -11.26 -9.32
C TYR A 42 -10.74 -11.79 -10.70
N GLN A 43 -9.67 -12.59 -10.75
CA GLN A 43 -9.15 -13.19 -11.98
C GLN A 43 -10.15 -14.16 -12.65
N ASP A 44 -11.12 -14.69 -11.91
CA ASP A 44 -12.20 -15.54 -12.43
C ASP A 44 -13.38 -14.74 -13.02
N GLY A 45 -13.26 -13.42 -13.07
CA GLY A 45 -14.28 -12.50 -13.61
C GLY A 45 -15.37 -12.10 -12.61
N LYS A 46 -15.33 -12.58 -11.37
CA LYS A 46 -16.25 -12.12 -10.32
C LYS A 46 -15.90 -10.71 -9.89
N ALA A 47 -16.92 -10.00 -9.39
CA ALA A 47 -16.76 -8.68 -8.80
C ALA A 47 -17.61 -8.56 -7.53
N GLU A 48 -17.04 -7.97 -6.49
CA GLU A 48 -17.69 -7.76 -5.20
C GLU A 48 -17.50 -6.32 -4.74
N SER A 49 -18.56 -5.73 -4.17
CA SER A 49 -18.51 -4.39 -3.60
C SER A 49 -18.17 -4.49 -2.12
N ALA A 50 -17.18 -3.73 -1.66
CA ALA A 50 -16.78 -3.66 -0.27
C ALA A 50 -16.12 -2.32 0.06
N ASN A 51 -16.10 -1.96 1.35
CA ASN A 51 -15.23 -0.89 1.83
C ASN A 51 -13.86 -1.49 2.13
N ILE A 52 -12.84 -1.07 1.39
CA ILE A 52 -11.51 -1.71 1.40
C ILE A 52 -10.39 -0.78 1.85
N ASN A 53 -9.32 -1.38 2.33
CA ASN A 53 -8.03 -0.73 2.49
C ASN A 53 -6.89 -1.75 2.35
N VAL A 54 -5.69 -1.29 2.00
CA VAL A 54 -4.49 -2.14 1.89
C VAL A 54 -3.69 -2.04 3.18
N HIS A 55 -3.45 -3.16 3.83
CA HIS A 55 -2.63 -3.24 5.02
C HIS A 55 -1.14 -3.27 4.66
N LEU A 56 -0.41 -2.17 4.86
CA LEU A 56 0.94 -1.95 4.34
C LEU A 56 2.04 -2.83 4.96
N ILE A 57 1.81 -3.40 6.16
CA ILE A 57 2.79 -4.29 6.82
C ILE A 57 2.74 -5.69 6.21
N LYS A 58 1.54 -6.20 5.91
CA LYS A 58 1.34 -7.55 5.36
C LYS A 58 1.11 -7.54 3.86
N ASN A 59 0.82 -6.36 3.30
CA ASN A 59 0.43 -6.17 1.92
C ASN A 59 -0.83 -6.97 1.53
N ASP A 60 -1.78 -7.05 2.47
CA ASP A 60 -3.05 -7.72 2.32
C ASP A 60 -4.18 -6.71 2.07
N LEU A 61 -5.21 -7.12 1.33
CA LEU A 61 -6.44 -6.34 1.21
C LEU A 61 -7.39 -6.69 2.36
N HIS A 62 -7.76 -5.67 3.10
CA HIS A 62 -8.76 -5.76 4.16
C HIS A 62 -10.05 -5.08 3.72
N PHE A 63 -11.17 -5.55 4.25
CA PHE A 63 -12.47 -4.92 4.07
C PHE A 63 -13.22 -4.82 5.39
N THR A 64 -14.22 -3.94 5.45
CA THR A 64 -15.08 -3.82 6.62
C THR A 64 -16.41 -4.52 6.38
N ASP A 65 -16.84 -5.30 7.36
CA ASP A 65 -18.15 -5.93 7.43
C ASP A 65 -18.73 -5.73 8.84
N ASN A 66 -19.88 -5.04 8.96
CA ASN A 66 -20.52 -4.76 10.25
C ASN A 66 -19.55 -4.22 11.32
N GLU A 67 -18.78 -3.19 10.96
CA GLU A 67 -17.75 -2.55 11.81
C GLU A 67 -16.55 -3.44 12.16
N LYS A 68 -16.48 -4.67 11.64
CA LYS A 68 -15.33 -5.54 11.79
C LYS A 68 -14.43 -5.47 10.57
N ILE A 69 -13.13 -5.51 10.84
CA ILE A 69 -12.13 -5.62 9.77
C ILE A 69 -11.92 -7.09 9.47
N MET A 70 -12.07 -7.41 8.20
CA MET A 70 -11.92 -8.74 7.66
C MET A 70 -10.79 -8.77 6.63
N LEU A 71 -10.09 -9.89 6.54
CA LEU A 71 -9.10 -10.16 5.51
C LEU A 71 -9.80 -10.74 4.27
N VAL A 72 -9.46 -10.27 3.08
CA VAL A 72 -9.90 -10.92 1.85
C VAL A 72 -9.21 -12.28 1.74
N HIS A 73 -9.97 -13.36 1.76
CA HIS A 73 -9.45 -14.73 1.89
C HIS A 73 -8.56 -15.13 0.70
N ASP A 74 -8.97 -14.81 -0.51
CA ASP A 74 -8.28 -15.16 -1.74
C ASP A 74 -7.54 -13.96 -2.36
N GLY A 75 -6.78 -13.22 -1.55
CA GLY A 75 -6.08 -11.99 -1.96
C GLY A 75 -5.21 -12.17 -3.22
N ASN A 76 -4.61 -13.34 -3.41
CA ASN A 76 -3.82 -13.68 -4.59
C ASN A 76 -4.65 -13.87 -5.88
N LYS A 77 -5.98 -14.01 -5.77
CA LYS A 77 -6.90 -14.09 -6.91
C LYS A 77 -7.46 -12.72 -7.32
N ILE A 78 -7.16 -11.67 -6.56
CA ILE A 78 -7.56 -10.31 -6.91
C ILE A 78 -6.79 -9.90 -8.15
N ASP A 79 -7.51 -9.37 -9.14
CA ASP A 79 -6.94 -8.75 -10.32
C ASP A 79 -6.75 -7.26 -10.10
N SER A 80 -7.81 -6.59 -9.74
CA SER A 80 -7.83 -5.14 -9.52
C SER A 80 -8.91 -4.72 -8.54
N VAL A 81 -8.76 -3.50 -8.04
CA VAL A 81 -9.72 -2.84 -7.16
C VAL A 81 -9.97 -1.43 -7.67
N VAL A 82 -11.22 -1.08 -7.88
CA VAL A 82 -11.63 0.25 -8.34
C VAL A 82 -12.43 0.93 -7.26
N CYS A 83 -11.85 1.98 -6.67
CA CYS A 83 -12.51 2.78 -5.66
C CYS A 83 -13.48 3.81 -6.28
N GLU A 84 -14.49 4.25 -5.54
CA GLU A 84 -15.45 5.26 -6.01
C GLU A 84 -14.80 6.61 -6.35
N ASP A 85 -13.68 6.95 -5.72
CA ASP A 85 -12.88 8.15 -6.03
C ASP A 85 -11.99 7.99 -7.28
N HIS A 86 -12.24 6.95 -8.08
CA HIS A 86 -11.47 6.59 -9.26
C HIS A 86 -10.03 6.13 -9.00
N THR A 87 -9.63 5.92 -7.75
CA THR A 87 -8.36 5.26 -7.45
C THR A 87 -8.43 3.80 -7.90
N VAL A 88 -7.50 3.39 -8.74
CA VAL A 88 -7.39 2.01 -9.22
C VAL A 88 -6.16 1.36 -8.60
N LEU A 89 -6.34 0.21 -7.98
CA LEU A 89 -5.27 -0.65 -7.49
C LEU A 89 -5.20 -1.90 -8.36
N ILE A 90 -3.99 -2.28 -8.76
CA ILE A 90 -3.73 -3.54 -9.48
C ILE A 90 -2.91 -4.44 -8.57
N HIS A 91 -3.29 -5.70 -8.45
CA HIS A 91 -2.54 -6.67 -7.66
C HIS A 91 -1.60 -7.47 -8.55
N ARG A 92 -0.28 -7.24 -8.44
CA ARG A 92 0.76 -7.96 -9.21
C ARG A 92 1.99 -8.23 -8.33
N ALA A 93 2.54 -9.41 -8.47
CA ALA A 93 3.73 -9.85 -7.71
C ALA A 93 3.56 -9.66 -6.18
N ASN A 94 2.39 -9.98 -5.64
CA ASN A 94 2.01 -9.79 -4.24
C ASN A 94 2.09 -8.33 -3.76
N LEU A 95 1.97 -7.37 -4.66
CA LEU A 95 1.96 -5.95 -4.35
C LEU A 95 0.71 -5.29 -4.92
N TYR A 96 0.15 -4.33 -4.18
CA TYR A 96 -0.86 -3.44 -4.69
C TYR A 96 -0.19 -2.22 -5.32
N VAL A 97 -0.44 -2.01 -6.60
CA VAL A 97 0.07 -0.90 -7.39
C VAL A 97 -1.06 0.10 -7.58
N THR A 98 -0.92 1.30 -7.01
CA THR A 98 -1.84 2.41 -7.31
C THR A 98 -1.56 2.91 -8.71
N CYS A 99 -2.53 2.77 -9.61
CA CYS A 99 -2.42 3.17 -11.00
C CYS A 99 -2.37 4.70 -11.10
N LEU A 100 -1.35 5.22 -11.78
CA LEU A 100 -1.21 6.63 -12.13
C LEU A 100 -1.57 6.89 -13.60
N HIS A 101 -1.17 5.98 -14.48
CA HIS A 101 -1.45 6.07 -15.92
C HIS A 101 -1.43 4.67 -16.52
N LYS A 102 -2.25 4.46 -17.55
CA LYS A 102 -2.30 3.19 -18.30
C LYS A 102 -2.21 3.49 -19.78
N THR A 103 -1.35 2.76 -20.48
CA THR A 103 -1.30 2.64 -21.93
C THR A 103 -1.95 1.33 -22.38
N ASP A 104 -1.77 0.89 -23.61
CA ASP A 104 -2.37 -0.36 -24.11
C ASP A 104 -1.91 -1.60 -23.30
N TYR A 105 -0.61 -1.67 -22.99
CA TYR A 105 0.01 -2.83 -22.35
C TYR A 105 0.80 -2.50 -21.08
N VAL A 106 0.95 -1.23 -20.73
CA VAL A 106 1.76 -0.82 -19.59
C VAL A 106 0.95 0.01 -18.61
N VAL A 107 1.01 -0.36 -17.33
CA VAL A 107 0.50 0.47 -16.25
C VAL A 107 1.68 1.10 -15.52
N ILE A 108 1.66 2.42 -15.40
CA ILE A 108 2.57 3.19 -14.54
C ILE A 108 1.85 3.41 -13.21
N GLY A 109 2.51 3.06 -12.11
CA GLY A 109 1.90 3.21 -10.79
C GLY A 109 2.92 3.37 -9.68
N THR A 110 2.40 3.46 -8.46
CA THR A 110 3.19 3.50 -7.24
C THR A 110 2.87 2.33 -6.34
N THR A 111 3.88 1.75 -5.73
CA THR A 111 3.74 0.82 -4.61
C THR A 111 4.13 1.53 -3.32
N SER A 112 3.36 1.28 -2.26
CA SER A 112 3.65 1.74 -0.92
C SER A 112 3.86 0.53 -0.02
N GLN A 113 4.95 0.51 0.72
CA GLN A 113 5.28 -0.57 1.65
C GLN A 113 5.76 0.04 2.97
N CYS A 114 5.59 -0.67 4.07
CA CYS A 114 6.15 -0.26 5.35
C CYS A 114 7.68 -0.21 5.28
N ASP A 115 8.27 0.89 5.76
CA ASP A 115 9.72 0.97 6.00
C ASP A 115 10.03 0.37 7.37
N PHE A 116 10.33 -0.93 7.38
CA PHE A 116 10.66 -1.65 8.60
C PHE A 116 11.94 -1.15 9.26
N ASN A 117 12.89 -0.60 8.50
CA ASN A 117 14.12 -0.05 9.06
C ASN A 117 13.79 1.22 9.85
N ALA A 118 13.10 2.17 9.23
CA ALA A 118 12.67 3.39 9.90
C ALA A 118 11.69 3.10 11.07
N LEU A 119 10.89 2.05 10.98
CA LEU A 119 10.00 1.62 12.06
C LEU A 119 10.78 1.11 13.28
N ASN A 120 11.92 0.46 13.06
CA ASN A 120 12.77 -0.11 14.10
C ASN A 120 13.81 0.90 14.64
N ASP A 121 14.15 1.95 13.90
CA ASP A 121 15.19 2.93 14.28
C ASP A 121 14.77 3.87 15.44
N GLY A 122 13.54 3.73 15.97
CA GLY A 122 12.98 4.66 16.94
C GLY A 122 13.21 4.35 18.41
N ASP A 123 13.49 3.11 18.81
CA ASP A 123 13.44 2.71 20.22
C ASP A 123 14.65 1.84 20.64
N GLY A 124 15.82 2.46 20.67
CA GLY A 124 16.90 1.94 21.53
C GLY A 124 16.52 2.16 22.99
N ALA A 125 16.78 1.18 23.88
CA ALA A 125 16.65 1.37 25.32
C ALA A 125 17.34 2.67 25.71
N TYR A 126 16.62 3.57 26.39
CA TYR A 126 17.07 4.93 26.78
C TYR A 126 17.13 5.98 25.66
N GLY A 127 16.42 5.82 24.52
CA GLY A 127 16.37 6.87 23.49
C GLY A 127 17.68 7.04 22.70
N ILE A 128 18.59 6.08 22.77
CA ILE A 128 19.81 6.06 21.95
C ILE A 128 19.50 5.22 20.71
N PRO A 129 19.67 5.78 19.48
CA PRO A 129 19.55 4.99 18.26
C PRO A 129 20.59 3.87 18.29
N THR A 130 20.18 2.63 18.43
CA THR A 130 21.10 1.50 18.32
C THR A 130 21.35 1.21 16.85
N THR A 131 22.48 1.68 16.34
CA THR A 131 23.01 1.31 15.01
C THR A 131 23.27 -0.20 14.85
N THR A 132 23.15 -0.97 15.92
CA THR A 132 23.30 -2.42 15.96
C THR A 132 22.00 -3.17 15.70
N ALA A 133 20.83 -2.53 15.72
CA ALA A 133 19.55 -3.19 15.37
C ALA A 133 19.39 -3.40 13.86
N SER A 134 20.21 -2.76 13.03
CA SER A 134 20.15 -2.86 11.57
C SER A 134 20.66 -4.20 11.00
N THR A 135 21.28 -5.05 11.82
CA THR A 135 21.80 -6.36 11.39
C THR A 135 20.90 -7.55 11.75
N GLN A 136 19.77 -7.34 12.37
CA GLN A 136 18.77 -8.40 12.43
C GLN A 136 18.14 -8.52 11.04
N SER A 137 18.73 -9.40 10.28
CA SER A 137 18.43 -9.68 8.88
C SER A 137 16.93 -9.95 8.67
N ILE A 138 16.44 -9.55 7.51
CA ILE A 138 15.15 -9.90 6.93
C ILE A 138 14.86 -11.43 7.04
N ALA A 139 15.88 -12.29 7.17
CA ALA A 139 15.75 -13.73 7.39
C ALA A 139 15.07 -14.08 8.72
N SER A 140 15.16 -13.25 9.76
CA SER A 140 14.47 -13.51 11.03
C SER A 140 12.99 -13.10 11.01
N PHE A 141 12.54 -12.43 9.96
CA PHE A 141 11.14 -12.00 9.80
C PHE A 141 10.20 -13.16 9.48
N ASN A 142 10.68 -14.21 8.83
CA ASN A 142 9.87 -15.38 8.49
C ASN A 142 9.51 -16.24 9.71
N ASP A 143 10.28 -16.15 10.78
CA ASP A 143 10.06 -16.94 12.00
C ASP A 143 9.36 -16.14 13.13
N HIS A 144 9.18 -14.83 12.95
CA HIS A 144 8.69 -13.91 13.98
C HIS A 144 7.33 -13.27 13.64
N GLY A 145 6.45 -13.99 12.99
CA GLY A 145 5.06 -13.56 12.73
C GLY A 145 4.34 -13.03 13.99
N ASN A 146 4.77 -13.49 15.17
CA ASN A 146 4.27 -13.04 16.45
C ASN A 146 4.84 -11.69 16.92
N MET A 147 6.09 -11.35 16.58
CA MET A 147 6.72 -10.10 17.05
C MET A 147 6.20 -8.87 16.29
N ALA A 148 6.03 -8.96 14.98
CA ALA A 148 5.42 -7.89 14.20
C ALA A 148 3.95 -7.68 14.63
N ALA A 149 3.23 -8.75 14.90
CA ALA A 149 1.86 -8.69 15.40
C ALA A 149 1.77 -8.14 16.84
N LEU A 150 2.75 -8.45 17.72
CA LEU A 150 2.83 -7.89 19.07
C LEU A 150 3.15 -6.40 19.02
N ARG A 151 4.13 -5.96 18.23
CA ARG A 151 4.43 -4.54 18.05
C ARG A 151 3.28 -3.78 17.40
N TYR A 152 2.63 -4.37 16.42
CA TYR A 152 1.39 -3.83 15.86
C TYR A 152 0.33 -3.63 16.95
N LYS A 153 0.12 -4.64 17.83
CA LYS A 153 -0.81 -4.56 18.95
C LYS A 153 -0.40 -3.49 19.97
N GLU A 154 0.89 -3.37 20.29
CA GLU A 154 1.41 -2.32 21.18
C GLU A 154 1.26 -0.94 20.57
N MET A 155 1.53 -0.78 19.26
CA MET A 155 1.39 0.50 18.56
C MET A 155 -0.08 0.90 18.41
N THR A 156 -0.99 -0.04 18.20
CA THR A 156 -2.44 0.22 18.18
C THR A 156 -3.00 0.51 19.58
N GLN A 157 -2.39 -0.02 20.64
CA GLN A 157 -2.76 0.28 22.02
C GLN A 157 -2.22 1.62 22.50
N ASN A 158 -1.10 2.09 21.95
CA ASN A 158 -0.55 3.42 22.21
C ASN A 158 -1.28 4.50 21.41
N LYS A 159 -2.54 4.75 21.76
CA LYS A 159 -3.43 5.77 21.16
C LYS A 159 -2.85 7.20 21.15
N TYR A 160 -1.75 7.43 21.82
CA TYR A 160 -1.07 8.73 21.93
C TYR A 160 0.14 8.88 21.01
N ASN A 161 0.50 7.83 20.27
CA ASN A 161 1.59 7.93 19.31
C ASN A 161 1.03 8.47 17.98
N THR A 162 1.20 9.77 17.78
CA THR A 162 0.94 10.49 16.53
C THR A 162 1.91 10.08 15.39
N ARG A 163 2.67 9.01 15.55
CA ARG A 163 3.60 8.53 14.53
C ARG A 163 2.85 7.94 13.36
N THR A 164 3.02 8.55 12.22
CA THR A 164 2.59 7.96 10.94
C THR A 164 3.48 6.76 10.62
N LEU A 165 2.89 5.74 9.99
CA LEU A 165 3.66 4.59 9.50
C LEU A 165 4.73 5.09 8.50
N PRO A 166 6.04 4.85 8.74
CA PRO A 166 7.04 5.16 7.75
C PRO A 166 6.85 4.27 6.53
N THR A 167 6.80 4.86 5.34
CA THR A 167 6.54 4.15 4.09
C THR A 167 7.63 4.41 3.06
N ILE A 168 7.95 3.36 2.31
CA ILE A 168 8.75 3.45 1.10
C ILE A 168 7.81 3.43 -0.10
N ASN A 169 7.76 4.55 -0.83
CA ASN A 169 7.00 4.68 -2.05
C ASN A 169 7.92 4.49 -3.26
N ARG A 170 7.55 3.63 -4.18
CA ARG A 170 8.34 3.35 -5.38
C ARG A 170 7.46 3.46 -6.61
N THR A 171 7.96 4.16 -7.64
CA THR A 171 7.32 4.16 -8.96
C THR A 171 7.71 2.88 -9.70
N VAL A 172 6.70 2.21 -10.23
CA VAL A 172 6.82 0.92 -10.92
C VAL A 172 6.07 0.95 -12.25
N MET A 173 6.40 0.01 -13.10
CA MET A 173 5.64 -0.30 -14.32
C MET A 173 5.21 -1.76 -14.27
N VAL A 174 3.95 -2.02 -14.61
CA VAL A 174 3.41 -3.36 -14.87
C VAL A 174 3.26 -3.50 -16.37
N VAL A 175 3.96 -4.46 -16.95
CA VAL A 175 4.01 -4.66 -18.41
C VAL A 175 3.27 -5.93 -18.77
N ASN A 176 2.34 -5.83 -19.71
CA ASN A 176 1.49 -6.91 -20.22
C ASN A 176 0.77 -7.68 -19.09
N ASP A 177 0.34 -6.98 -18.05
CA ASP A 177 -0.30 -7.54 -16.85
C ASP A 177 0.49 -8.67 -16.14
N ARG A 178 1.76 -8.84 -16.45
CA ARG A 178 2.62 -9.93 -15.93
C ARG A 178 3.85 -9.43 -15.20
N ALA A 179 4.69 -8.68 -15.90
CA ALA A 179 5.98 -8.26 -15.36
C ALA A 179 5.85 -6.95 -14.57
N LEU A 180 6.32 -6.94 -13.34
CA LEU A 180 6.46 -5.74 -12.53
C LEU A 180 7.92 -5.35 -12.46
N CYS A 181 8.26 -4.13 -12.84
CA CYS A 181 9.59 -3.58 -12.76
C CYS A 181 9.63 -2.20 -12.14
N HIS A 182 10.78 -1.80 -11.60
CA HIS A 182 10.98 -0.41 -11.18
C HIS A 182 10.98 0.53 -12.38
N ALA A 183 10.29 1.68 -12.25
CA ALA A 183 10.26 2.73 -13.27
C ALA A 183 11.61 3.47 -13.32
N ASN A 184 12.66 2.76 -13.68
CA ASN A 184 14.00 3.29 -13.89
C ASN A 184 14.70 2.56 -15.04
N LYS A 185 15.84 3.10 -15.48
CA LYS A 185 16.59 2.55 -16.61
C LYS A 185 16.91 1.06 -16.44
N ARG A 186 17.34 0.63 -15.26
CA ARG A 186 17.71 -0.77 -14.99
C ARG A 186 16.48 -1.68 -15.06
N GLY A 187 15.42 -1.35 -14.31
CA GLY A 187 14.21 -2.17 -14.27
C GLY A 187 13.60 -2.39 -15.64
N VAL A 188 13.50 -1.32 -16.46
CA VAL A 188 13.01 -1.44 -17.84
C VAL A 188 13.98 -2.23 -18.72
N SER A 189 15.30 -2.00 -18.59
CA SER A 189 16.28 -2.74 -19.38
C SER A 189 16.27 -4.24 -19.12
N ASP A 190 15.93 -4.66 -17.90
CA ASP A 190 15.90 -6.09 -17.54
C ASP A 190 14.80 -6.85 -18.30
N LEU A 191 13.78 -6.16 -18.81
CA LEU A 191 12.71 -6.73 -19.64
C LEU A 191 13.09 -6.84 -21.13
N LEU A 192 14.19 -6.22 -21.55
CA LEU A 192 14.56 -6.05 -22.96
C LEU A 192 15.67 -7.00 -23.39
N THR A 193 15.62 -7.49 -24.60
CA THR A 193 16.72 -8.22 -25.25
C THR A 193 17.92 -7.30 -25.47
N SER A 194 19.08 -7.88 -25.83
CA SER A 194 20.31 -7.11 -26.08
C SER A 194 20.17 -6.09 -27.21
N GLU A 195 19.40 -6.42 -28.24
CA GLU A 195 19.15 -5.50 -29.37
C GLU A 195 18.20 -4.37 -28.97
N GLN A 196 17.12 -4.71 -28.28
CA GLN A 196 16.16 -3.75 -27.77
C GLN A 196 16.79 -2.77 -26.77
N LYS A 197 17.75 -3.22 -25.95
CA LYS A 197 18.53 -2.37 -25.04
C LYS A 197 19.28 -1.27 -25.79
N LYS A 198 19.81 -1.56 -26.98
CA LYS A 198 20.49 -0.55 -27.81
C LYS A 198 19.49 0.50 -28.30
N ALA A 199 18.35 0.07 -28.84
CA ALA A 199 17.28 0.96 -29.26
C ALA A 199 16.74 1.79 -28.09
N PHE A 200 16.49 1.18 -26.95
CA PHE A 200 16.05 1.84 -25.73
C PHE A 200 17.04 2.89 -25.24
N ASN A 201 18.34 2.57 -25.21
CA ASN A 201 19.37 3.53 -24.81
C ASN A 201 19.44 4.75 -25.74
N LYS A 202 19.18 4.56 -27.02
CA LYS A 202 19.06 5.67 -27.99
C LYS A 202 17.81 6.49 -27.69
N TYR A 203 16.65 5.82 -27.55
CA TYR A 203 15.35 6.43 -27.28
C TYR A 203 15.36 7.32 -26.03
N ILE A 204 15.89 6.81 -24.89
CA ILE A 204 15.92 7.59 -23.64
C ILE A 204 16.83 8.82 -23.71
N LYS A 205 17.88 8.80 -24.55
CA LYS A 205 18.75 9.95 -24.78
C LYS A 205 18.06 11.00 -25.67
N GLU A 206 17.45 10.58 -26.78
CA GLU A 206 16.77 11.45 -27.73
C GLU A 206 15.58 12.16 -27.07
N ASN A 207 14.81 11.45 -26.27
CA ASN A 207 13.64 11.98 -25.56
C ASN A 207 13.98 12.61 -24.21
N LYS A 208 15.26 12.65 -23.81
CA LYS A 208 15.73 13.23 -22.53
C LYS A 208 14.93 12.76 -21.32
N ILE A 209 14.67 11.44 -21.23
CA ILE A 209 13.81 10.83 -20.22
C ILE A 209 14.25 11.17 -18.79
N LYS A 210 13.31 11.68 -17.99
CA LYS A 210 13.46 11.97 -16.58
C LYS A 210 12.63 10.96 -15.77
N TRP A 211 13.29 10.07 -15.05
CA TRP A 211 12.65 8.94 -14.36
C TRP A 211 11.72 9.31 -13.18
N LYS A 212 11.70 10.57 -12.77
CA LYS A 212 10.78 11.09 -11.75
C LYS A 212 9.60 11.87 -12.34
N ASP A 213 9.58 12.06 -13.66
CA ASP A 213 8.55 12.79 -14.38
C ASP A 213 7.59 11.83 -15.05
N ILE A 214 6.30 11.95 -14.73
CA ILE A 214 5.25 11.06 -15.25
C ILE A 214 5.15 11.11 -16.77
N ASN A 215 5.31 12.29 -17.38
CA ASN A 215 5.25 12.42 -18.84
C ASN A 215 6.38 11.66 -19.52
N SER A 216 7.59 11.72 -18.95
CA SER A 216 8.73 10.92 -19.41
C SER A 216 8.48 9.41 -19.24
N LEU A 217 7.83 9.00 -18.16
CA LEU A 217 7.48 7.59 -17.95
C LEU A 217 6.41 7.12 -18.95
N ILE A 218 5.48 7.98 -19.33
CA ILE A 218 4.49 7.67 -20.38
C ILE A 218 5.19 7.39 -21.72
N LEU A 219 6.20 8.18 -22.09
CA LEU A 219 6.98 7.93 -23.29
C LEU A 219 7.70 6.58 -23.23
N VAL A 220 8.22 6.19 -22.05
CA VAL A 220 8.82 4.87 -21.86
C VAL A 220 7.78 3.76 -21.96
N ALA A 221 6.57 3.96 -21.42
CA ALA A 221 5.48 3.01 -21.53
C ALA A 221 5.06 2.80 -22.99
N MET A 222 4.90 3.87 -23.75
CA MET A 222 4.60 3.80 -25.20
C MET A 222 5.69 3.06 -25.99
N PHE A 223 6.96 3.28 -25.65
CA PHE A 223 8.05 2.51 -26.22
C PHE A 223 7.92 1.01 -25.95
N LEU A 224 7.57 0.64 -24.70
CA LEU A 224 7.37 -0.76 -24.32
C LEU A 224 6.14 -1.37 -25.02
N ASP A 225 5.05 -0.61 -25.19
CA ASP A 225 3.84 -1.07 -25.89
C ASP A 225 4.16 -1.59 -27.30
N GLU A 226 5.06 -0.92 -28.03
CA GLU A 226 5.46 -1.36 -29.37
C GLU A 226 6.10 -2.74 -29.36
N TYR A 227 6.92 -3.04 -28.34
CA TYR A 227 7.58 -4.34 -28.21
C TYR A 227 6.64 -5.42 -27.65
N VAL A 228 5.74 -5.09 -26.73
CA VAL A 228 4.69 -6.02 -26.25
C VAL A 228 3.80 -6.44 -27.40
N LYS A 229 3.36 -5.47 -28.23
CA LYS A 229 2.51 -5.70 -29.40
C LYS A 229 3.18 -6.63 -30.43
N ALA A 230 4.50 -6.57 -30.53
CA ALA A 230 5.29 -7.45 -31.39
C ALA A 230 5.64 -8.80 -30.75
N ASP A 231 5.16 -9.10 -29.53
CA ASP A 231 5.47 -10.28 -28.72
C ASP A 231 6.99 -10.49 -28.54
N ALA A 232 7.72 -9.41 -28.37
CA ALA A 232 9.19 -9.39 -28.46
C ALA A 232 9.88 -9.16 -27.09
N LEU A 233 9.13 -9.06 -25.97
CA LEU A 233 9.70 -8.88 -24.65
C LEU A 233 10.06 -10.21 -23.97
N LEU A 234 11.04 -10.16 -23.07
CA LEU A 234 11.42 -11.26 -22.17
C LEU A 234 10.47 -11.30 -20.97
N LEU A 235 9.22 -11.73 -21.14
CA LEU A 235 8.18 -11.73 -20.10
C LEU A 235 7.90 -13.11 -19.53
#